data_7c17d04321401de7c027357486171bbf
#
_entry.id   7c17d04321401de7c027357486171bbf
#
_cell.length_a   1.000
_cell.length_b   1.000
_cell.length_c   1.000
_cell.angle_alpha   90.00
_cell.angle_beta   90.00
_cell.angle_gamma   90.00
#
_symmetry.space_group_name_H-M   'P 1'
#
loop_
_entity.id
_entity.type
_entity.pdbx_description
1 polymer ?
#
loop_
_entity_poly.entity_id
_entity_poly.type
_entity_poly.pdbx_seq_one_letter_code
_entity_poly.pdbx_strand_id
1 'polypeptide(L)'
;MRALLLMGALLLAGCAGPPVDPEPRIVRVEVPVEVPCRTDPVAVPPWAAEGLRQADSLEVKVRALPAERRQRIGYERELLAANEACR
;
A
#
# COMPACT_ATOMS: atom_id res chain seq x y z
N MET A 1 -53.35 22.17 -53.27
CA MET A 1 -51.89 22.20 -52.98
C MET A 1 -51.55 22.82 -51.65
N ARG A 2 -52.05 24.01 -51.29
CA ARG A 2 -51.77 24.62 -50.00
C ARG A 2 -52.24 23.82 -48.82
N ALA A 3 -53.40 23.21 -48.88
CA ALA A 3 -53.97 22.37 -47.80
C ALA A 3 -53.15 21.06 -47.57
N LEU A 4 -52.60 20.50 -48.63
CA LEU A 4 -51.73 19.29 -48.56
C LEU A 4 -50.37 19.62 -47.91
N LEU A 5 -49.83 20.81 -48.17
CA LEU A 5 -48.56 21.26 -47.58
C LEU A 5 -48.71 21.56 -46.09
N LEU A 6 -49.84 22.13 -45.67
CA LEU A 6 -50.14 22.40 -44.25
C LEU A 6 -50.36 21.09 -43.47
N MET A 7 -50.98 20.10 -44.06
CA MET A 7 -51.20 18.79 -43.46
C MET A 7 -49.89 17.99 -43.31
N GLY A 8 -48.96 18.13 -44.30
CA GLY A 8 -47.65 17.53 -44.19
C GLY A 8 -46.77 18.14 -43.09
N ALA A 9 -46.88 19.44 -42.87
CA ALA A 9 -46.11 20.15 -41.84
C ALA A 9 -46.57 19.79 -40.40
N LEU A 10 -47.88 19.52 -40.22
CA LEU A 10 -48.38 19.08 -38.93
C LEU A 10 -47.92 17.66 -38.51
N LEU A 11 -47.68 16.79 -39.48
CA LEU A 11 -47.22 15.41 -39.22
C LEU A 11 -45.75 15.35 -38.80
N LEU A 12 -44.95 16.35 -39.12
CA LEU A 12 -43.52 16.39 -38.72
C LEU A 12 -43.31 16.97 -37.29
N ALA A 13 -44.25 17.65 -36.74
CA ALA A 13 -44.13 18.29 -35.42
C ALA A 13 -44.25 17.32 -34.21
N GLY A 14 -44.60 16.07 -34.48
CA GLY A 14 -44.89 15.09 -33.43
C GLY A 14 -43.72 14.31 -32.85
N CYS A 15 -42.48 14.54 -33.31
CA CYS A 15 -41.31 13.75 -32.90
C CYS A 15 -40.39 14.39 -31.85
N ALA A 16 -40.72 15.57 -31.33
CA ALA A 16 -39.95 16.16 -30.21
C ALA A 16 -40.46 15.59 -28.90
N GLY A 17 -39.96 14.43 -28.50
CA GLY A 17 -40.14 13.91 -27.16
C GLY A 17 -39.48 14.85 -26.12
N PRO A 18 -39.98 14.88 -24.89
CA PRO A 18 -39.35 15.66 -23.83
C PRO A 18 -37.89 15.21 -23.67
N PRO A 19 -36.95 16.14 -23.40
CA PRO A 19 -35.55 15.78 -23.12
C PRO A 19 -35.53 14.83 -21.92
N VAL A 20 -35.01 13.62 -22.16
CA VAL A 20 -34.79 12.66 -21.09
C VAL A 20 -33.55 13.16 -20.36
N ASP A 21 -33.79 13.68 -19.15
CA ASP A 21 -32.72 14.04 -18.25
C ASP A 21 -31.91 12.77 -17.92
N PRO A 22 -30.59 12.72 -18.21
CA PRO A 22 -29.83 11.52 -17.97
C PRO A 22 -29.78 11.28 -16.46
N GLU A 23 -30.39 10.19 -16.03
CA GLU A 23 -30.35 9.76 -14.64
C GLU A 23 -28.89 9.64 -14.18
N PRO A 24 -28.48 10.30 -13.07
CA PRO A 24 -27.10 10.28 -12.60
C PRO A 24 -26.70 8.84 -12.30
N ARG A 25 -25.85 8.31 -13.15
CA ARG A 25 -25.30 6.97 -12.96
C ARG A 25 -24.20 7.03 -11.91
N ILE A 26 -24.49 6.50 -10.73
CA ILE A 26 -23.48 6.35 -9.68
C ILE A 26 -22.54 5.23 -10.08
N VAL A 27 -21.31 5.58 -10.44
CA VAL A 27 -20.23 4.63 -10.68
C VAL A 27 -19.47 4.48 -9.38
N ARG A 28 -19.55 3.30 -8.76
CA ARG A 28 -18.74 2.98 -7.60
C ARG A 28 -17.32 2.67 -8.08
N VAL A 29 -16.40 3.57 -7.80
CA VAL A 29 -14.98 3.38 -8.09
C VAL A 29 -14.31 2.92 -6.80
N GLU A 30 -13.78 1.70 -6.80
CA GLU A 30 -12.94 1.21 -5.72
C GLU A 30 -11.54 1.81 -5.91
N VAL A 31 -11.17 2.72 -5.03
CA VAL A 31 -9.84 3.29 -4.99
C VAL A 31 -9.02 2.50 -3.99
N PRO A 32 -7.98 1.78 -4.41
CA PRO A 32 -7.09 1.10 -3.48
C PRO A 32 -6.37 2.15 -2.63
N VAL A 33 -6.61 2.11 -1.32
CA VAL A 33 -5.91 2.95 -0.35
C VAL A 33 -4.77 2.12 0.22
N GLU A 34 -3.55 2.57 0.04
CA GLU A 34 -2.40 1.95 0.69
C GLU A 34 -2.50 2.17 2.20
N VAL A 35 -2.66 1.08 2.92
CA VAL A 35 -2.60 1.10 4.38
C VAL A 35 -1.15 0.85 4.77
N PRO A 36 -0.47 1.85 5.40
CA PRO A 36 0.92 1.64 5.81
C PRO A 36 0.99 0.51 6.84
N CYS A 37 1.84 -0.48 6.56
CA CYS A 37 2.09 -1.55 7.49
C CYS A 37 2.85 -1.01 8.70
N ARG A 38 2.30 -1.24 9.90
CA ARG A 38 2.94 -0.91 11.16
C ARG A 38 3.29 -2.19 11.87
N THR A 39 4.57 -2.44 12.00
CA THR A 39 5.10 -3.51 12.84
C THR A 39 5.64 -2.92 14.14
N ASP A 40 5.63 -3.73 15.18
CA ASP A 40 6.33 -3.36 16.41
C ASP A 40 7.84 -3.24 16.12
N PRO A 41 8.51 -2.23 16.66
CA PRO A 41 9.94 -2.08 16.46
C PRO A 41 10.70 -3.24 17.09
N VAL A 42 11.61 -3.83 16.33
CA VAL A 42 12.49 -4.89 16.84
C VAL A 42 13.59 -4.26 17.68
N ALA A 43 13.68 -4.67 18.95
CA ALA A 43 14.67 -4.13 19.86
C ALA A 43 16.09 -4.57 19.44
N VAL A 44 17.00 -3.59 19.37
CA VAL A 44 18.42 -3.87 19.11
C VAL A 44 19.04 -4.48 20.37
N PRO A 45 19.60 -5.69 20.30
CA PRO A 45 20.25 -6.28 21.45
C PRO A 45 21.57 -5.56 21.79
N PRO A 46 22.01 -5.59 23.06
CA PRO A 46 23.36 -5.13 23.40
C PRO A 46 24.38 -6.06 22.74
N TRP A 47 25.25 -5.49 21.91
CA TRP A 47 26.22 -6.30 21.17
C TRP A 47 27.35 -6.77 22.08
N ALA A 48 27.68 -8.06 22.02
CA ALA A 48 28.70 -8.65 22.90
C ALA A 48 30.11 -8.07 22.67
N ALA A 49 30.40 -7.57 21.48
CA ALA A 49 31.70 -6.99 21.16
C ALA A 49 31.75 -5.45 21.35
N GLU A 50 30.65 -4.79 21.66
CA GLU A 50 30.57 -3.32 21.78
C GLU A 50 31.49 -2.77 22.87
N GLY A 51 31.69 -3.54 23.96
CA GLY A 51 32.56 -3.14 25.07
C GLY A 51 34.00 -3.55 24.92
N LEU A 52 34.43 -4.16 23.81
CA LEU A 52 35.81 -4.63 23.61
C LEU A 52 36.78 -3.46 23.51
N ARG A 53 37.90 -3.59 24.21
CA ARG A 53 39.03 -2.65 24.18
C ARG A 53 40.21 -3.26 23.43
N GLN A 54 41.06 -2.38 22.87
CA GLN A 54 42.29 -2.83 22.21
C GLN A 54 43.20 -3.65 23.14
N ALA A 55 43.23 -3.26 24.42
CA ALA A 55 44.06 -3.90 25.46
C ALA A 55 43.51 -5.23 25.99
N ASP A 56 42.25 -5.60 25.64
CA ASP A 56 41.66 -6.83 26.10
C ASP A 56 42.42 -8.04 25.56
N SER A 57 42.43 -9.12 26.35
CA SER A 57 43.10 -10.36 25.98
C SER A 57 42.47 -10.97 24.72
N LEU A 58 43.25 -11.75 23.98
CA LEU A 58 42.75 -12.48 22.81
C LEU A 58 41.58 -13.40 23.17
N GLU A 59 41.62 -14.02 24.34
CA GLU A 59 40.56 -14.91 24.81
C GLU A 59 39.21 -14.17 24.96
N VAL A 60 39.22 -12.98 25.53
CA VAL A 60 38.02 -12.12 25.63
C VAL A 60 37.48 -11.77 24.27
N LYS A 61 38.32 -11.38 23.34
CA LYS A 61 37.95 -11.03 21.96
C LYS A 61 37.37 -12.24 21.22
N VAL A 62 38.00 -13.41 21.34
CA VAL A 62 37.54 -14.65 20.69
C VAL A 62 36.19 -15.13 21.22
N ARG A 63 35.86 -14.85 22.49
CA ARG A 63 34.55 -15.17 23.05
C ARG A 63 33.47 -14.17 22.61
N ALA A 64 33.79 -12.88 22.61
CA ALA A 64 32.84 -11.82 22.31
C ALA A 64 32.39 -11.81 20.83
N LEU A 65 33.31 -11.99 19.88
CA LEU A 65 33.01 -11.91 18.45
C LEU A 65 32.02 -13.00 17.98
N PRO A 66 32.18 -14.29 18.31
CA PRO A 66 31.19 -15.31 17.96
C PRO A 66 29.85 -15.11 18.68
N ALA A 67 29.87 -14.58 19.90
CA ALA A 67 28.65 -14.28 20.64
C ALA A 67 27.86 -13.17 19.92
N GLU A 68 28.54 -12.08 19.52
CA GLU A 68 27.90 -11.03 18.74
C GLU A 68 27.38 -11.54 17.39
N ARG A 69 28.14 -12.37 16.71
CA ARG A 69 27.68 -12.96 15.44
C ARG A 69 26.33 -13.70 15.63
N ARG A 70 26.20 -14.48 16.70
CA ARG A 70 24.92 -15.17 16.99
C ARG A 70 23.79 -14.18 17.31
N GLN A 71 24.09 -13.12 18.04
CA GLN A 71 23.13 -12.04 18.30
C GLN A 71 22.65 -11.36 17.01
N ARG A 72 23.57 -11.07 16.09
CA ARG A 72 23.24 -10.45 14.80
C ARG A 72 22.38 -11.36 13.94
N ILE A 73 22.66 -12.66 13.90
CA ILE A 73 21.85 -13.64 13.18
C ILE A 73 20.42 -13.70 13.77
N GLY A 74 20.30 -13.69 15.08
CA GLY A 74 18.98 -13.66 15.76
C GLY A 74 18.20 -12.38 15.42
N TYR A 75 18.84 -11.25 15.58
CA TYR A 75 18.25 -9.94 15.27
C TYR A 75 17.81 -9.82 13.81
N GLU A 76 18.62 -10.30 12.87
CA GLU A 76 18.26 -10.33 11.44
C GLU A 76 17.02 -11.18 11.18
N ARG A 77 16.89 -12.34 11.84
CA ARG A 77 15.68 -13.18 11.73
C ARG A 77 14.44 -12.48 12.25
N GLU A 78 14.53 -11.75 13.33
CA GLU A 78 13.41 -10.96 13.88
C GLU A 78 13.03 -9.83 12.93
N LEU A 79 13.99 -9.14 12.34
CA LEU A 79 13.74 -8.11 11.33
C LEU A 79 13.08 -8.68 10.08
N LEU A 80 13.53 -9.84 9.61
CA LEU A 80 12.90 -10.52 8.47
C LEU A 80 11.47 -10.91 8.77
N ALA A 81 11.20 -11.48 9.94
CA ALA A 81 9.85 -11.86 10.36
C ALA A 81 8.93 -10.64 10.45
N ALA A 82 9.41 -9.52 11.01
CA ALA A 82 8.67 -8.27 11.06
C ALA A 82 8.35 -7.73 9.66
N ASN A 83 9.30 -7.82 8.74
CA ASN A 83 9.11 -7.39 7.36
C ASN A 83 8.14 -8.30 6.58
N GLU A 84 8.19 -9.59 6.82
CA GLU A 84 7.27 -10.56 6.20
C GLU A 84 5.83 -10.38 6.69
N ALA A 85 5.63 -9.97 7.93
CA ALA A 85 4.31 -9.66 8.47
C ALA A 85 3.62 -8.49 7.74
N CYS A 86 4.37 -7.72 6.97
CA CYS A 86 3.90 -6.59 6.17
C CYS A 86 3.64 -6.93 4.68
N ARG A 87 3.73 -8.17 4.30
CA ARG A 87 3.43 -8.61 2.94
C ARG A 87 2.08 -9.31 2.89
#